data_21e1704002e51a97ad3a272f6c4ce2d4
#
_entry.id   21e1704002e51a97ad3a272f6c4ce2d4
#
_cell.length_a   1.000
_cell.length_b   1.000
_cell.length_c   1.000
_cell.angle_alpha   90.00
_cell.angle_beta   90.00
_cell.angle_gamma   90.00
#
_symmetry.space_group_name_H-M   'P 1'
#
loop_
_entity.id
_entity.type
_entity.pdbx_description
1 polymer ?
#
loop_
_entity_poly.entity_id
_entity_poly.type
_entity_poly.pdbx_seq_one_letter_code
_entity_poly.pdbx_strand_id
1 'polypeptide(L)'
;MPNDNLLSITPIDGRYESQTKSLAAYFSEFALIKTRVEVEIEWLLLISKNKSLKFIPEISNSQQKKITNIFEEFSIQDARQVKKIEKKTNHDVKAVELFIVEKLKKLKLSKLCEFVHFCCTSEDINN
;
A
#
# COMPACT_ATOMS: atom_id res chain seq x y z
N MET A 1 -1.18 -0.92 -27.81
CA MET A 1 -1.59 0.19 -28.67
C MET A 1 -1.16 1.48 -28.01
N PRO A 2 -0.55 2.44 -28.72
CA PRO A 2 -0.38 3.76 -28.15
C PRO A 2 -1.78 4.26 -27.75
N ASN A 3 -1.89 4.77 -26.51
CA ASN A 3 -3.13 5.44 -26.09
C ASN A 3 -3.36 6.63 -27.03
N ASP A 4 -4.35 6.50 -27.90
CA ASP A 4 -4.78 7.64 -28.69
C ASP A 4 -5.54 8.58 -27.73
N ASN A 5 -4.95 9.74 -27.45
CA ASN A 5 -5.54 10.72 -26.54
C ASN A 5 -6.94 11.19 -26.96
N LEU A 6 -7.32 10.95 -28.22
CA LEU A 6 -8.69 11.22 -28.70
C LEU A 6 -9.72 10.23 -28.14
N LEU A 7 -9.27 9.07 -27.64
CA LEU A 7 -10.14 8.05 -27.03
C LEU A 7 -10.17 8.14 -25.50
N SER A 8 -9.49 9.13 -24.90
CA SER A 8 -9.50 9.35 -23.46
C SER A 8 -10.90 9.76 -22.98
N ILE A 9 -11.25 9.30 -21.76
CA ILE A 9 -12.59 9.54 -21.20
C ILE A 9 -12.80 10.99 -20.80
N THR A 10 -11.71 11.67 -20.39
CA THR A 10 -11.75 13.07 -19.97
C THR A 10 -10.67 13.90 -20.67
N PRO A 11 -10.83 15.24 -20.74
CA PRO A 11 -9.75 16.11 -21.21
C PRO A 11 -8.50 16.06 -20.34
N ILE A 12 -8.62 15.68 -19.07
CA ILE A 12 -7.52 15.63 -18.09
C ILE A 12 -6.46 14.60 -18.50
N ASP A 13 -6.87 13.40 -18.88
CA ASP A 13 -6.01 12.30 -19.32
C ASP A 13 -5.91 12.19 -20.86
N GLY A 14 -6.57 13.10 -21.57
CA GLY A 14 -6.52 13.25 -23.02
C GLY A 14 -5.79 14.53 -23.42
N ARG A 15 -6.55 15.55 -23.83
CA ARG A 15 -6.04 16.84 -24.36
C ARG A 15 -4.98 17.50 -23.47
N TYR A 16 -5.12 17.40 -22.15
CA TYR A 16 -4.25 18.04 -21.15
C TYR A 16 -3.27 17.07 -20.47
N GLU A 17 -3.10 15.85 -20.98
CA GLU A 17 -2.22 14.82 -20.40
C GLU A 17 -0.81 15.37 -20.11
N SER A 18 -0.21 16.10 -21.03
CA SER A 18 1.13 16.65 -20.87
C SER A 18 1.27 17.62 -19.68
N GLN A 19 0.17 18.30 -19.31
CA GLN A 19 0.13 19.24 -18.18
C GLN A 19 -0.23 18.55 -16.86
N THR A 20 -0.98 17.46 -16.91
CA THR A 20 -1.51 16.75 -15.73
C THR A 20 -0.69 15.54 -15.32
N LYS A 21 0.23 15.07 -16.17
CA LYS A 21 1.02 13.85 -15.95
C LYS A 21 1.77 13.83 -14.61
N SER A 22 2.27 14.98 -14.16
CA SER A 22 2.94 15.08 -12.85
C SER A 22 2.03 14.78 -11.67
N LEU A 23 0.72 14.97 -11.83
CA LEU A 23 -0.28 14.69 -10.80
C LEU A 23 -0.51 13.18 -10.61
N ALA A 24 -0.06 12.34 -11.54
CA ALA A 24 -0.20 10.89 -11.41
C ALA A 24 0.52 10.34 -10.17
N ALA A 25 1.58 11.01 -9.69
CA ALA A 25 2.26 10.63 -8.45
C ALA A 25 1.38 10.77 -7.19
N TYR A 26 0.28 11.52 -7.28
CA TYR A 26 -0.62 11.82 -6.15
C TYR A 26 -2.02 11.27 -6.34
N PHE A 27 -2.57 11.28 -7.57
CA PHE A 27 -3.98 11.03 -7.84
C PHE A 27 -4.25 9.77 -8.68
N SER A 28 -3.21 9.04 -9.09
CA SER A 28 -3.39 7.78 -9.78
C SER A 28 -3.81 6.65 -8.84
N GLU A 29 -4.38 5.58 -9.37
CA GLU A 29 -4.64 4.36 -8.61
C GLU A 29 -3.34 3.79 -8.01
N PHE A 30 -2.21 3.89 -8.71
CA PHE A 30 -0.90 3.52 -8.17
C PHE A 30 -0.56 4.31 -6.91
N ALA A 31 -0.74 5.64 -6.92
CA ALA A 31 -0.49 6.50 -5.77
C ALA A 31 -1.41 6.13 -4.60
N LEU A 32 -2.70 5.90 -4.86
CA LEU A 32 -3.65 5.48 -3.83
C LEU A 32 -3.23 4.15 -3.18
N ILE A 33 -2.87 3.14 -3.97
CA ILE A 33 -2.42 1.84 -3.44
C ILE A 33 -1.14 2.01 -2.62
N LYS A 34 -0.16 2.75 -3.12
CA LYS A 34 1.10 3.03 -2.42
C LYS A 34 0.86 3.70 -1.08
N THR A 35 0.03 4.74 -1.04
CA THR A 35 -0.29 5.47 0.20
C THR A 35 -1.02 4.58 1.20
N ARG A 36 -1.93 3.72 0.75
CA ARG A 36 -2.57 2.73 1.63
C ARG A 36 -1.56 1.77 2.25
N VAL A 37 -0.59 1.28 1.47
CA VAL A 37 0.51 0.44 1.97
C VAL A 37 1.34 1.20 3.01
N GLU A 38 1.65 2.46 2.75
CA GLU A 38 2.38 3.34 3.67
C GLU A 38 1.63 3.50 4.99
N VAL A 39 0.35 3.86 4.97
CA VAL A 39 -0.49 4.03 6.17
C VAL A 39 -0.55 2.76 7.01
N GLU A 40 -0.77 1.61 6.39
CA GLU A 40 -0.82 0.32 7.09
C GLU A 40 0.53 -0.02 7.77
N ILE A 41 1.63 0.25 7.09
CA ILE A 41 2.98 -0.01 7.62
C ILE A 41 3.31 0.96 8.75
N GLU A 42 3.05 2.25 8.59
CA GLU A 42 3.27 3.25 9.64
C GLU A 42 2.43 2.94 10.89
N TRP A 43 1.19 2.51 10.70
CA TRP A 43 0.35 2.04 11.79
C TRP A 43 0.97 0.83 12.52
N LEU A 44 1.39 -0.20 11.79
CA LEU A 44 2.05 -1.37 12.37
C LEU A 44 3.30 -0.98 13.18
N LEU A 45 4.13 -0.09 12.64
CA LEU A 45 5.33 0.41 13.32
C LEU A 45 4.98 1.22 14.57
N LEU A 46 3.92 2.01 14.53
CA LEU A 46 3.44 2.80 15.65
C LEU A 46 2.95 1.91 16.80
N ILE A 47 2.08 0.95 16.52
CA ILE A 47 1.53 0.06 17.55
C ILE A 47 2.61 -0.86 18.15
N SER A 48 3.61 -1.26 17.38
CA SER A 48 4.73 -2.09 17.87
C SER A 48 5.63 -1.35 18.89
N LYS A 49 5.64 -0.01 18.85
CA LYS A 49 6.39 0.84 19.80
C LYS A 49 5.61 1.15 21.06
N ASN A 50 4.31 0.85 21.10
CA ASN A 50 3.45 1.17 22.23
C ASN A 50 3.66 0.17 23.37
N LYS A 51 4.30 0.63 24.44
CA LYS A 51 4.63 -0.19 25.62
C LYS A 51 3.41 -0.76 26.35
N SER A 52 2.21 -0.20 26.13
CA SER A 52 0.97 -0.72 26.68
C SER A 52 0.46 -1.95 25.91
N LEU A 53 0.89 -2.16 24.67
CA LEU A 53 0.50 -3.27 23.81
C LEU A 53 1.56 -4.38 23.83
N LYS A 54 1.85 -4.91 25.02
CA LYS A 54 2.94 -5.90 25.23
C LYS A 54 2.80 -7.19 24.44
N PHE A 55 1.61 -7.48 23.91
CA PHE A 55 1.35 -8.66 23.08
C PHE A 55 1.77 -8.48 21.61
N ILE A 56 2.05 -7.23 21.18
CA ILE A 56 2.59 -6.96 19.85
C ILE A 56 4.12 -7.13 19.91
N PRO A 57 4.72 -7.94 19.01
CA PRO A 57 6.16 -8.11 18.97
C PRO A 57 6.88 -6.78 18.73
N GLU A 58 7.96 -6.55 19.48
CA GLU A 58 8.84 -5.42 19.24
C GLU A 58 9.55 -5.58 17.88
N ILE A 59 9.71 -4.47 17.19
CA ILE A 59 10.38 -4.39 15.90
C ILE A 59 11.72 -3.70 16.10
N SER A 60 12.83 -4.41 15.83
CA SER A 60 14.17 -3.83 15.88
C SER A 60 14.39 -2.78 14.80
N ASN A 61 15.37 -1.89 14.97
CA ASN A 61 15.69 -0.86 13.96
C ASN A 61 16.01 -1.46 12.58
N SER A 62 16.71 -2.60 12.56
CA SER A 62 17.01 -3.31 11.31
C SER A 62 15.75 -3.85 10.63
N GLN A 63 14.82 -4.40 11.41
CA GLN A 63 13.53 -4.88 10.89
C GLN A 63 12.64 -3.71 10.44
N GLN A 64 12.60 -2.61 11.21
CA GLN A 64 11.88 -1.41 10.86
C GLN A 64 12.28 -0.92 9.46
N LYS A 65 13.59 -0.79 9.20
CA LYS A 65 14.10 -0.38 7.89
C LYS A 65 13.61 -1.29 6.76
N LYS A 66 13.64 -2.63 6.97
CA LYS A 66 13.15 -3.58 5.97
C LYS A 66 11.65 -3.45 5.71
N ILE A 67 10.87 -3.17 6.74
CA ILE A 67 9.42 -2.99 6.64
C ILE A 67 9.10 -1.67 5.93
N THR A 68 9.78 -0.58 6.29
CA THR A 68 9.63 0.73 5.64
C THR A 68 9.94 0.67 4.14
N ASN A 69 10.96 -0.09 3.74
CA ASN A 69 11.30 -0.27 2.32
C ASN A 69 10.15 -0.87 1.50
N ILE A 70 9.18 -1.56 2.11
CA ILE A 70 8.02 -2.10 1.38
C ILE A 70 7.24 -0.99 0.67
N PHE A 71 7.09 0.19 1.29
CA PHE A 71 6.42 1.33 0.63
C PHE A 71 7.38 2.34 0.01
N GLU A 72 8.58 2.52 0.54
CA GLU A 72 9.58 3.43 -0.06
C GLU A 72 10.01 2.95 -1.44
N GLU A 73 10.23 1.64 -1.61
CA GLU A 73 10.61 1.00 -2.88
C GLU A 73 9.40 0.43 -3.64
N PHE A 74 8.18 0.86 -3.28
CA PHE A 74 6.95 0.33 -3.89
C PHE A 74 6.91 0.62 -5.39
N SER A 75 6.79 -0.44 -6.18
CA SER A 75 6.87 -0.42 -7.62
C SER A 75 5.52 -0.67 -8.31
N ILE A 76 5.46 -0.40 -9.62
CA ILE A 76 4.27 -0.75 -10.43
C ILE A 76 4.00 -2.26 -10.42
N GLN A 77 5.02 -3.10 -10.25
CA GLN A 77 4.84 -4.55 -10.14
C GLN A 77 4.16 -4.93 -8.82
N ASP A 78 4.50 -4.22 -7.73
CA ASP A 78 3.83 -4.41 -6.45
C ASP A 78 2.35 -3.99 -6.52
N ALA A 79 2.06 -2.87 -7.17
CA ALA A 79 0.68 -2.44 -7.41
C ALA A 79 -0.12 -3.48 -8.23
N ARG A 80 0.49 -4.06 -9.26
CA ARG A 80 -0.12 -5.16 -10.04
C ARG A 80 -0.37 -6.41 -9.18
N GLN A 81 0.52 -6.71 -8.22
CA GLN A 81 0.32 -7.81 -7.28
C GLN A 81 -0.89 -7.52 -6.37
N VAL A 82 -1.00 -6.31 -5.83
CA VAL A 82 -2.19 -5.88 -5.06
C VAL A 82 -3.47 -6.03 -5.88
N LYS A 83 -3.49 -5.55 -7.13
CA LYS A 83 -4.66 -5.70 -8.03
C LYS A 83 -5.00 -7.17 -8.33
N LYS A 84 -4.00 -8.05 -8.42
CA LYS A 84 -4.23 -9.49 -8.58
C LYS A 84 -4.89 -10.12 -7.35
N ILE A 85 -4.50 -9.69 -6.14
CA ILE A 85 -5.13 -10.12 -4.89
C ILE A 85 -6.56 -9.56 -4.82
N GLU A 86 -6.77 -8.29 -5.15
CA GLU A 86 -8.08 -7.64 -5.14
C GLU A 86 -9.11 -8.37 -6.02
N LYS A 87 -8.70 -8.85 -7.19
CA LYS A 87 -9.57 -9.67 -8.06
C LYS A 87 -10.11 -10.94 -7.39
N LYS A 88 -9.39 -11.47 -6.39
CA LYS A 88 -9.80 -12.68 -5.65
C LYS A 88 -10.62 -12.34 -4.42
N THR A 89 -10.28 -11.26 -3.73
CA THR A 89 -10.93 -10.86 -2.48
C THR A 89 -12.17 -10.01 -2.71
N ASN A 90 -12.26 -9.38 -3.88
CA ASN A 90 -13.26 -8.36 -4.22
C ASN A 90 -13.31 -7.22 -3.17
N HIS A 91 -12.15 -6.89 -2.59
CA HIS A 91 -12.01 -5.87 -1.56
C HIS A 91 -10.62 -5.22 -1.65
N ASP A 92 -10.57 -3.93 -1.93
CA ASP A 92 -9.36 -3.18 -2.23
C ASP A 92 -8.41 -3.04 -1.02
N VAL A 93 -8.92 -2.62 0.14
CA VAL A 93 -8.10 -2.47 1.35
C VAL A 93 -7.64 -3.84 1.87
N LYS A 94 -8.49 -4.88 1.81
CA LYS A 94 -8.10 -6.25 2.17
C LYS A 94 -6.96 -6.77 1.29
N ALA A 95 -6.95 -6.39 0.02
CA ALA A 95 -5.87 -6.75 -0.90
C ALA A 95 -4.53 -6.12 -0.49
N VAL A 96 -4.54 -4.87 -0.01
CA VAL A 96 -3.35 -4.20 0.54
C VAL A 96 -2.86 -4.92 1.79
N GLU A 97 -3.76 -5.26 2.72
CA GLU A 97 -3.43 -6.02 3.93
C GLU A 97 -2.74 -7.34 3.58
N LEU A 98 -3.31 -8.14 2.69
CA LEU A 98 -2.75 -9.43 2.28
C LEU A 98 -1.41 -9.28 1.55
N PHE A 99 -1.23 -8.25 0.75
CA PHE A 99 0.05 -7.92 0.13
C PHE A 99 1.14 -7.69 1.17
N ILE A 100 0.86 -6.89 2.21
CA ILE A 100 1.80 -6.61 3.30
C ILE A 100 2.14 -7.90 4.05
N VAL A 101 1.13 -8.73 4.35
CA VAL A 101 1.33 -10.05 4.99
C VAL A 101 2.27 -10.93 4.16
N GLU A 102 2.11 -10.98 2.84
CA GLU A 102 3.03 -11.72 1.97
C GLU A 102 4.47 -11.18 2.02
N LYS A 103 4.63 -9.85 2.05
CA LYS A 103 5.95 -9.20 2.18
C LYS A 103 6.60 -9.51 3.53
N LEU A 104 5.86 -9.43 4.63
CA LEU A 104 6.36 -9.75 5.98
C LEU A 104 6.81 -11.22 6.08
N LYS A 105 6.07 -12.15 5.49
CA LYS A 105 6.47 -13.57 5.44
C LYS A 105 7.79 -13.77 4.69
N LYS A 106 7.97 -13.09 3.55
CA LYS A 106 9.24 -13.12 2.80
C LYS A 106 10.41 -12.55 3.59
N LEU A 107 10.17 -11.56 4.43
CA LEU A 107 11.15 -10.99 5.35
C LEU A 107 11.39 -11.85 6.61
N LYS A 108 10.74 -13.00 6.74
CA LYS A 108 10.76 -13.88 7.93
C LYS A 108 10.24 -13.18 9.21
N LEU A 109 9.25 -12.30 9.04
CA LEU A 109 8.60 -11.53 10.10
C LEU A 109 7.14 -11.98 10.31
N SER A 110 6.87 -13.27 10.18
CA SER A 110 5.52 -13.85 10.25
C SER A 110 4.77 -13.54 11.55
N LYS A 111 5.48 -13.31 12.64
CA LYS A 111 4.89 -12.93 13.94
C LYS A 111 4.15 -11.59 13.90
N LEU A 112 4.44 -10.73 12.91
CA LEU A 112 3.80 -9.42 12.74
C LEU A 112 2.52 -9.50 11.88
N CYS A 113 2.31 -10.59 11.16
CA CYS A 113 1.23 -10.70 10.18
C CYS A 113 -0.17 -10.52 10.80
N GLU A 114 -0.36 -10.96 12.06
CA GLU A 114 -1.65 -10.85 12.76
C GLU A 114 -1.96 -9.40 13.18
N PHE A 115 -0.97 -8.52 13.16
CA PHE A 115 -1.10 -7.13 13.57
C PHE A 115 -1.21 -6.15 12.40
N VAL A 116 -1.13 -6.63 11.17
CA VAL A 116 -1.44 -5.82 9.99
C VAL A 116 -2.93 -5.48 10.05
N HIS A 117 -3.27 -4.20 9.83
CA HIS A 117 -4.65 -3.69 9.93
C HIS A 117 -5.30 -3.82 11.32
N PHE A 118 -4.50 -4.04 12.35
CA PHE A 118 -4.99 -4.26 13.71
C PHE A 118 -5.76 -3.02 14.23
N CYS A 119 -7.00 -3.24 14.70
CA CYS A 119 -7.91 -2.19 15.18
C CYS A 119 -8.27 -1.12 14.17
N CYS A 120 -8.08 -1.36 12.87
CA CYS A 120 -8.47 -0.44 11.80
C CYS A 120 -9.73 -0.92 11.07
N THR A 121 -10.42 0.04 10.48
CA THR A 121 -11.40 -0.18 9.42
C THR A 121 -10.83 0.30 8.09
N SER A 122 -11.51 -0.02 6.98
CA SER A 122 -11.10 0.49 5.66
C SER A 122 -11.09 2.02 5.61
N GLU A 123 -11.99 2.69 6.34
CA GLU A 123 -12.06 4.15 6.40
C GLU A 123 -10.85 4.77 7.11
N ASP A 124 -10.28 4.10 8.11
CA ASP A 124 -9.06 4.56 8.79
C ASP A 124 -7.87 4.59 7.83
N ILE A 125 -7.87 3.73 6.81
CA ILE A 125 -6.81 3.65 5.80
C ILE A 125 -7.07 4.60 4.63
N ASN A 126 -8.32 4.95 4.35
CA ASN A 126 -8.71 5.79 3.22
C ASN A 126 -8.71 7.29 3.53
N ASN A 127 -8.75 7.71 4.79
CA ASN A 127 -8.83 9.11 5.21
C ASN A 127 -7.46 9.78 5.40
#